data_c691dfc387bc56c5788b1e7eb587cebf
#
_entry.id   c691dfc387bc56c5788b1e7eb587cebf
#
_cell.length_a   1.000
_cell.length_b   1.000
_cell.length_c   1.000
_cell.angle_alpha   90.00
_cell.angle_beta   90.00
_cell.angle_gamma   90.00
#
_symmetry.space_group_name_H-M   'P 1'
#
loop_
_entity.id
_entity.type
_entity.pdbx_description
1 polymer ?
#
loop_
_entity_poly.entity_id
_entity_poly.type
_entity_poly.pdbx_seq_one_letter_code
_entity_poly.pdbx_strand_id
1 'polypeptide(L)'
;MVEKNERGKVILQTFDPYHWVIKKVIEYDFKSLYKQELADRKHFNYPPFYKLIKLVLLHKKSGYLFTGAHHLAHQLKKQLGDRVLGPEFTIIPRINTYYQQQILLKLENKLSMTKVKEFVQSTIDIWKKEDYSKSIRVKIDVDPI
;
A
#
# COMPACT_ATOMS: atom_id res chain seq x y z
N MET A 1 -53.87 -9.70 7.81
CA MET A 1 -52.38 -9.89 7.84
C MET A 1 -51.78 -8.53 8.18
N VAL A 2 -51.37 -8.32 9.40
CA VAL A 2 -50.78 -7.04 9.82
C VAL A 2 -49.27 -7.18 9.58
N GLU A 3 -48.74 -6.45 8.58
CA GLU A 3 -47.28 -6.31 8.40
C GLU A 3 -46.73 -5.52 9.61
N LYS A 4 -46.07 -6.21 10.50
CA LYS A 4 -45.25 -5.59 11.53
C LYS A 4 -44.03 -4.94 10.84
N ASN A 5 -44.10 -3.62 10.70
CA ASN A 5 -42.98 -2.79 10.31
C ASN A 5 -41.97 -2.70 11.48
N GLU A 6 -41.32 -3.81 11.80
CA GLU A 6 -40.21 -3.81 12.76
C GLU A 6 -38.95 -3.35 12.01
N ARG A 7 -38.52 -2.13 12.32
CA ARG A 7 -37.21 -1.65 11.84
C ARG A 7 -36.13 -2.55 12.43
N GLY A 8 -35.36 -3.21 11.57
CA GLY A 8 -34.23 -4.01 11.99
C GLY A 8 -33.21 -3.15 12.75
N LYS A 9 -32.57 -3.74 13.78
CA LYS A 9 -31.48 -3.10 14.52
C LYS A 9 -30.15 -3.53 13.89
N VAL A 10 -29.29 -2.54 13.61
CA VAL A 10 -27.90 -2.76 13.19
C VAL A 10 -26.98 -2.34 14.33
N ILE A 11 -26.06 -3.21 14.72
CA ILE A 11 -25.11 -2.94 15.79
C ILE A 11 -23.73 -2.79 15.16
N LEU A 12 -23.08 -1.64 15.40
CA LEU A 12 -21.70 -1.38 15.00
C LEU A 12 -20.79 -1.54 16.21
N GLN A 13 -19.91 -2.54 16.16
CA GLN A 13 -18.88 -2.74 17.19
C GLN A 13 -17.57 -2.06 16.74
N THR A 14 -17.03 -1.18 17.57
CA THR A 14 -15.83 -0.41 17.26
C THR A 14 -15.05 -0.09 18.53
N PHE A 15 -13.73 0.11 18.42
CA PHE A 15 -12.87 0.60 19.51
C PHE A 15 -13.01 2.12 19.72
N ASP A 16 -13.43 2.87 18.69
CA ASP A 16 -13.67 4.32 18.76
C ASP A 16 -15.06 4.68 18.27
N PRO A 17 -16.07 4.70 19.16
CA PRO A 17 -17.44 5.05 18.82
C PRO A 17 -17.62 6.50 18.34
N TYR A 18 -16.66 7.38 18.69
CA TYR A 18 -16.71 8.80 18.34
C TYR A 18 -15.96 9.14 17.06
N HIS A 19 -15.36 8.12 16.40
CA HIS A 19 -14.70 8.32 15.13
C HIS A 19 -15.64 8.99 14.12
N TRP A 20 -15.13 9.99 13.40
CA TRP A 20 -15.95 10.80 12.48
C TRP A 20 -16.69 9.97 11.43
N VAL A 21 -16.08 8.88 10.93
CA VAL A 21 -16.72 7.95 9.99
C VAL A 21 -17.94 7.30 10.60
N ILE A 22 -17.86 6.84 11.87
CA ILE A 22 -18.99 6.21 12.56
C ILE A 22 -20.16 7.19 12.71
N LYS A 23 -19.87 8.45 13.06
CA LYS A 23 -20.89 9.50 13.11
C LYS A 23 -21.59 9.68 11.76
N LYS A 24 -20.83 9.76 10.66
CA LYS A 24 -21.38 9.91 9.31
C LYS A 24 -22.25 8.71 8.89
N VAL A 25 -21.85 7.49 9.28
CA VAL A 25 -22.65 6.28 9.03
C VAL A 25 -23.96 6.32 9.81
N ILE A 26 -23.95 6.71 11.09
CA ILE A 26 -25.16 6.81 11.92
C ILE A 26 -26.10 7.90 11.40
N GLU A 27 -25.55 9.03 10.96
CA GLU A 27 -26.29 10.17 10.40
C GLU A 27 -26.80 9.92 8.96
N TYR A 28 -26.41 8.80 8.33
CA TYR A 28 -26.66 8.51 6.90
C TYR A 28 -26.11 9.60 5.96
N ASP A 29 -25.10 10.37 6.41
CA ASP A 29 -24.48 11.44 5.63
C ASP A 29 -23.36 10.91 4.73
N PHE A 30 -23.75 10.09 3.77
CA PHE A 30 -22.84 9.46 2.81
C PHE A 30 -22.13 10.47 1.90
N LYS A 31 -22.80 11.59 1.59
CA LYS A 31 -22.21 12.62 0.71
C LYS A 31 -21.01 13.30 1.34
N SER A 32 -21.10 13.66 2.61
CA SER A 32 -19.98 14.29 3.32
C SER A 32 -18.85 13.30 3.54
N LEU A 33 -19.15 12.06 3.92
CA LEU A 33 -18.18 10.98 4.04
C LEU A 33 -17.40 10.79 2.74
N TYR A 34 -18.10 10.67 1.62
CA TYR A 34 -17.49 10.49 0.29
C TYR A 34 -16.59 11.66 -0.11
N LYS A 35 -17.06 12.91 0.09
CA LYS A 35 -16.29 14.11 -0.25
C LYS A 35 -15.00 14.20 0.57
N GLN A 36 -15.09 13.94 1.86
CA GLN A 36 -13.93 14.00 2.75
C GLN A 36 -12.92 12.91 2.41
N GLU A 37 -13.39 11.67 2.23
CA GLU A 37 -12.54 10.55 1.84
C GLU A 37 -11.82 10.82 0.51
N LEU A 38 -12.49 11.38 -0.48
CA LEU A 38 -11.86 11.76 -1.75
C LEU A 38 -10.81 12.87 -1.57
N ALA A 39 -11.10 13.87 -0.73
CA ALA A 39 -10.16 14.94 -0.46
C ALA A 39 -8.88 14.40 0.20
N ASP A 40 -9.03 13.52 1.18
CA ASP A 40 -7.91 12.88 1.87
C ASP A 40 -7.10 12.00 0.92
N ARG A 41 -7.75 11.18 0.10
CA ARG A 41 -7.08 10.37 -0.92
C ARG A 41 -6.28 11.20 -1.92
N LYS A 42 -6.82 12.34 -2.34
CA LYS A 42 -6.11 13.27 -3.20
C LYS A 42 -4.91 13.88 -2.51
N HIS A 43 -5.08 14.32 -1.27
CA HIS A 43 -4.01 14.94 -0.47
C HIS A 43 -2.86 13.97 -0.23
N PHE A 44 -3.15 12.72 0.08
CA PHE A 44 -2.15 11.70 0.35
C PHE A 44 -1.67 10.93 -0.89
N ASN A 45 -2.05 11.34 -2.10
CA ASN A 45 -1.65 10.69 -3.35
C ASN A 45 -2.08 9.20 -3.39
N TYR A 46 -3.36 8.94 -3.12
CA TYR A 46 -3.96 7.61 -3.17
C TYR A 46 -4.93 7.44 -4.35
N PRO A 47 -5.29 6.20 -4.71
CA PRO A 47 -6.34 5.95 -5.69
C PRO A 47 -7.68 6.61 -5.33
N PRO A 48 -8.44 7.14 -6.28
CA PRO A 48 -8.30 6.98 -7.74
C PRO A 48 -7.38 8.00 -8.42
N PHE A 49 -6.75 8.93 -7.69
CA PHE A 49 -5.93 10.01 -8.25
C PHE A 49 -4.52 9.54 -8.62
N TYR A 50 -4.04 8.51 -7.94
CA TYR A 50 -2.74 7.88 -8.15
C TYR A 50 -2.90 6.38 -8.30
N LYS A 51 -1.92 5.74 -8.92
CA LYS A 51 -1.76 4.28 -8.95
C LYS A 51 -0.65 3.88 -8.01
N LEU A 52 -0.82 2.73 -7.37
CA LEU A 52 0.14 2.24 -6.39
C LEU A 52 0.79 0.95 -6.88
N ILE A 53 2.09 0.80 -6.63
CA ILE A 53 2.79 -0.48 -6.73
C ILE A 53 3.51 -0.69 -5.40
N LYS A 54 3.22 -1.79 -4.73
CA LYS A 54 3.88 -2.19 -3.50
C LYS A 54 4.82 -3.36 -3.77
N LEU A 55 6.08 -3.19 -3.42
CA LEU A 55 7.09 -4.23 -3.46
C LEU A 55 7.31 -4.71 -2.03
N VAL A 56 7.01 -5.96 -1.75
CA VAL A 56 7.28 -6.58 -0.45
C VAL A 56 8.48 -7.50 -0.60
N LEU A 57 9.53 -7.19 0.15
CA LEU A 57 10.78 -7.93 0.16
C LEU A 57 10.83 -8.82 1.42
N LEU A 58 11.22 -10.08 1.22
CA LEU A 58 11.24 -11.07 2.29
C LEU A 58 12.59 -11.78 2.34
N HIS A 59 13.16 -11.89 3.56
CA HIS A 59 14.37 -12.68 3.79
C HIS A 59 14.42 -13.21 5.22
N LYS A 60 15.11 -14.35 5.45
CA LYS A 60 15.28 -14.94 6.78
C LYS A 60 16.21 -14.15 7.70
N LYS A 61 17.16 -13.43 7.13
CA LYS A 61 18.13 -12.59 7.86
C LYS A 61 17.80 -11.14 7.66
N SER A 62 17.53 -10.39 8.74
CA SER A 62 17.13 -8.98 8.69
C SER A 62 18.18 -8.07 8.08
N GLY A 63 19.47 -8.30 8.36
CA GLY A 63 20.57 -7.50 7.80
C GLY A 63 20.66 -7.57 6.28
N TYR A 64 20.54 -8.77 5.69
CA TYR A 64 20.50 -8.93 4.23
C TYR A 64 19.30 -8.22 3.61
N LEU A 65 18.13 -8.37 4.27
CA LEU A 65 16.91 -7.69 3.83
C LEU A 65 17.07 -6.17 3.85
N PHE A 66 17.62 -5.63 4.95
CA PHE A 66 17.84 -4.20 5.10
C PHE A 66 18.75 -3.65 3.98
N THR A 67 19.91 -4.22 3.81
CA THR A 67 20.87 -3.79 2.77
C THR A 67 20.25 -3.90 1.37
N GLY A 68 19.65 -5.05 1.06
CA GLY A 68 19.05 -5.28 -0.26
C GLY A 68 17.88 -4.36 -0.57
N ALA A 69 17.00 -4.12 0.40
CA ALA A 69 15.84 -3.24 0.23
C ALA A 69 16.26 -1.77 0.01
N HIS A 70 17.25 -1.28 0.78
CA HIS A 70 17.77 0.08 0.61
C HIS A 70 18.45 0.26 -0.75
N HIS A 71 19.19 -0.74 -1.22
CA HIS A 71 19.84 -0.69 -2.52
C HIS A 71 18.81 -0.69 -3.66
N LEU A 72 17.78 -1.55 -3.59
CA LEU A 72 16.70 -1.55 -4.58
C LEU A 72 15.94 -0.22 -4.60
N ALA A 73 15.58 0.31 -3.42
CA ALA A 73 14.92 1.60 -3.31
C ALA A 73 15.76 2.73 -3.92
N HIS A 74 17.08 2.73 -3.68
CA HIS A 74 17.99 3.70 -4.25
C HIS A 74 18.01 3.64 -5.79
N GLN A 75 18.07 2.43 -6.36
CA GLN A 75 18.03 2.25 -7.82
C GLN A 75 16.71 2.74 -8.42
N LEU A 76 15.59 2.42 -7.79
CA LEU A 76 14.27 2.90 -8.23
C LEU A 76 14.16 4.43 -8.13
N LYS A 77 14.70 5.03 -7.06
CA LYS A 77 14.69 6.50 -6.85
C LYS A 77 15.46 7.26 -7.93
N LYS A 78 16.48 6.68 -8.55
CA LYS A 78 17.25 7.34 -9.63
C LYS A 78 16.36 7.80 -10.81
N GLN A 79 15.31 7.05 -11.14
CA GLN A 79 14.39 7.39 -12.23
C GLN A 79 13.01 7.86 -11.74
N LEU A 80 12.52 7.32 -10.64
CA LEU A 80 11.19 7.62 -10.14
C LEU A 80 11.15 8.74 -9.08
N GLY A 81 12.32 9.09 -8.53
CA GLY A 81 12.44 10.19 -7.57
C GLY A 81 11.56 9.99 -6.32
N ASP A 82 10.86 11.04 -5.92
CA ASP A 82 10.01 11.10 -4.73
C ASP A 82 8.76 10.19 -4.79
N ARG A 83 8.49 9.57 -5.93
CA ARG A 83 7.44 8.57 -6.09
C ARG A 83 7.74 7.26 -5.36
N VAL A 84 9.01 7.06 -4.94
CA VAL A 84 9.47 5.87 -4.23
C VAL A 84 9.55 6.15 -2.74
N LEU A 85 8.67 5.53 -1.97
CA LEU A 85 8.60 5.63 -0.52
C LEU A 85 9.17 4.37 0.13
N GLY A 86 9.86 4.53 1.23
CA GLY A 86 10.54 3.43 1.93
C GLY A 86 12.00 3.26 1.49
N PRO A 87 12.64 2.11 1.81
CA PRO A 87 12.01 0.93 2.41
C PRO A 87 11.65 1.12 3.89
N GLU A 88 10.57 0.47 4.31
CA GLU A 88 10.12 0.45 5.70
C GLU A 88 9.66 -0.96 6.08
N PHE A 89 9.59 -1.25 7.37
CA PHE A 89 9.00 -2.49 7.84
C PHE A 89 7.50 -2.51 7.57
N THR A 90 6.97 -3.67 7.21
CA THR A 90 5.52 -3.88 7.12
C THR A 90 4.88 -3.82 8.52
N ILE A 91 3.56 -3.64 8.60
CA ILE A 91 2.79 -3.63 9.86
C ILE A 91 3.11 -4.89 10.69
N ILE A 92 3.28 -6.04 10.03
CA ILE A 92 3.77 -7.26 10.64
C ILE A 92 5.20 -7.49 10.11
N PRO A 93 6.25 -7.06 10.87
CA PRO A 93 7.62 -7.06 10.36
C PRO A 93 8.20 -8.46 10.11
N ARG A 94 7.59 -9.49 10.75
CA ARG A 94 8.02 -10.87 10.62
C ARG A 94 6.82 -11.81 10.57
N ILE A 95 6.79 -12.64 9.52
CA ILE A 95 5.81 -13.74 9.40
C ILE A 95 6.60 -15.04 9.35
N ASN A 96 6.34 -15.94 10.30
CA ASN A 96 7.11 -17.17 10.52
C ASN A 96 8.62 -16.85 10.68
N THR A 97 9.44 -17.33 9.75
CA THR A 97 10.90 -17.14 9.75
C THR A 97 11.37 -15.99 8.86
N TYR A 98 10.45 -15.29 8.17
CA TYR A 98 10.81 -14.24 7.20
C TYR A 98 10.54 -12.85 7.77
N TYR A 99 11.57 -12.00 7.74
CA TYR A 99 11.44 -10.56 7.91
C TYR A 99 10.89 -9.95 6.62
N GLN A 100 10.14 -8.85 6.76
CA GLN A 100 9.48 -8.18 5.65
C GLN A 100 9.77 -6.69 5.67
N GLN A 101 10.14 -6.15 4.54
CA GLN A 101 10.18 -4.70 4.27
C GLN A 101 9.38 -4.40 3.00
N GLN A 102 8.84 -3.19 2.92
CA GLN A 102 8.08 -2.75 1.77
C GLN A 102 8.65 -1.47 1.18
N ILE A 103 8.52 -1.36 -0.13
CA ILE A 103 8.76 -0.15 -0.91
C ILE A 103 7.43 0.16 -1.61
N LEU A 104 6.94 1.38 -1.47
CA LEU A 104 5.70 1.83 -2.09
C LEU A 104 6.00 2.84 -3.19
N LEU A 105 5.49 2.60 -4.39
CA LEU A 105 5.55 3.53 -5.51
C LEU A 105 4.19 4.21 -5.66
N LYS A 106 4.15 5.54 -5.62
CA LYS A 106 2.96 6.36 -5.88
C LYS A 106 3.12 7.05 -7.23
N LEU A 107 2.28 6.68 -8.18
CA LEU A 107 2.43 7.04 -9.59
C LEU A 107 1.24 7.86 -10.06
N GLU A 108 1.49 9.01 -10.66
CA GLU A 108 0.43 9.83 -11.24
C GLU A 108 -0.24 9.10 -12.41
N ASN A 109 -1.55 9.29 -12.54
CA ASN A 109 -2.35 8.64 -13.59
C ASN A 109 -1.89 8.94 -15.04
N LYS A 110 -1.15 10.05 -15.22
CA LYS A 110 -0.58 10.41 -16.52
C LYS A 110 0.58 9.54 -16.99
N LEU A 111 1.19 8.76 -16.06
CA LEU A 111 2.30 7.88 -16.39
C LEU A 111 1.81 6.61 -17.06
N SER A 112 2.57 6.15 -18.06
CA SER A 112 2.33 4.85 -18.68
C SER A 112 2.68 3.73 -17.71
N MET A 113 1.67 3.03 -17.20
CA MET A 113 1.86 1.91 -16.27
C MET A 113 2.66 0.76 -16.89
N THR A 114 2.53 0.54 -18.20
CA THR A 114 3.31 -0.49 -18.90
C THR A 114 4.80 -0.18 -18.80
N LYS A 115 5.21 1.06 -19.16
CA LYS A 115 6.61 1.47 -19.08
C LYS A 115 7.15 1.44 -17.64
N VAL A 116 6.33 1.84 -16.65
CA VAL A 116 6.74 1.78 -15.24
C VAL A 116 6.93 0.34 -14.78
N LYS A 117 6.00 -0.57 -15.12
CA LYS A 117 6.12 -1.99 -14.77
C LYS A 117 7.36 -2.63 -15.41
N GLU A 118 7.63 -2.36 -16.69
CA GLU A 118 8.82 -2.82 -17.39
C GLU A 118 10.10 -2.30 -16.71
N PHE A 119 10.14 -1.02 -16.37
CA PHE A 119 11.25 -0.43 -15.63
C PHE A 119 11.46 -1.08 -14.26
N VAL A 120 10.40 -1.23 -13.48
CA VAL A 120 10.46 -1.87 -12.15
C VAL A 120 10.96 -3.32 -12.29
N GLN A 121 10.41 -4.08 -13.24
CA GLN A 121 10.82 -5.47 -13.46
C GLN A 121 12.30 -5.56 -13.89
N SER A 122 12.73 -4.77 -14.86
CA SER A 122 14.12 -4.76 -15.30
C SER A 122 15.09 -4.35 -14.18
N THR A 123 14.69 -3.38 -13.35
CA THR A 123 15.49 -2.97 -12.18
C THR A 123 15.61 -4.12 -11.17
N ILE A 124 14.52 -4.83 -10.89
CA ILE A 124 14.55 -6.01 -10.00
C ILE A 124 15.42 -7.11 -10.59
N ASP A 125 15.35 -7.37 -11.88
CA ASP A 125 16.12 -8.42 -12.56
C ASP A 125 17.63 -8.12 -12.53
N ILE A 126 18.02 -6.86 -12.73
CA ILE A 126 19.41 -6.42 -12.59
C ILE A 126 19.87 -6.53 -11.14
N TRP A 127 19.08 -6.01 -10.20
CA TRP A 127 19.35 -6.07 -8.77
C TRP A 127 19.49 -7.50 -8.26
N LYS A 128 18.70 -8.44 -8.78
CA LYS A 128 18.74 -9.87 -8.44
C LYS A 128 20.06 -10.57 -8.84
N LYS A 129 20.85 -9.98 -9.71
CA LYS A 129 22.16 -10.54 -10.10
C LYS A 129 23.23 -10.33 -9.02
N GLU A 130 23.01 -9.39 -8.11
CA GLU A 130 23.93 -9.14 -6.99
C GLU A 130 23.85 -10.25 -5.94
N ASP A 131 24.96 -10.64 -5.36
CA ASP A 131 25.04 -11.79 -4.46
C ASP A 131 24.18 -11.65 -3.21
N TYR A 132 24.09 -10.43 -2.65
CA TYR A 132 23.28 -10.16 -1.46
C TYR A 132 21.76 -10.18 -1.72
N SER A 133 21.33 -10.02 -2.96
CA SER A 133 19.92 -9.90 -3.33
C SER A 133 19.31 -11.18 -3.89
N LYS A 134 20.12 -12.11 -4.36
CA LYS A 134 19.66 -13.38 -4.97
C LYS A 134 18.66 -14.13 -4.11
N SER A 135 18.90 -14.17 -2.79
CA SER A 135 18.05 -14.90 -1.82
C SER A 135 16.85 -14.12 -1.31
N ILE A 136 16.77 -12.81 -1.59
CA ILE A 136 15.64 -11.98 -1.17
C ILE A 136 14.46 -12.25 -2.11
N ARG A 137 13.32 -12.63 -1.56
CA ARG A 137 12.08 -12.79 -2.32
C ARG A 137 11.42 -11.43 -2.51
N VAL A 138 10.91 -11.15 -3.69
CA VAL A 138 10.14 -9.94 -4.01
C VAL A 138 8.74 -10.35 -4.43
N LYS A 139 7.74 -9.75 -3.79
CA LYS A 139 6.33 -9.82 -4.20
C LYS A 139 5.93 -8.45 -4.70
N ILE A 140 5.30 -8.40 -5.85
CA ILE A 140 4.80 -7.16 -6.47
C ILE A 140 3.28 -7.18 -6.36
N ASP A 141 2.73 -6.13 -5.77
CA ASP A 141 1.29 -5.93 -5.63
C ASP A 141 0.93 -4.60 -6.31
N VAL A 142 0.01 -4.66 -7.24
CA VAL A 142 -0.43 -3.48 -8.01
C VAL A 142 -1.80 -3.07 -7.51
N ASP A 143 -1.94 -1.78 -7.19
CA ASP A 143 -3.11 -1.19 -6.54
C ASP A 143 -3.52 -1.95 -5.26
N PRO A 144 -2.56 -2.10 -4.30
CA PRO A 144 -2.84 -2.79 -3.04
C PRO A 144 -3.95 -2.08 -2.27
N ILE A 145 -4.88 -2.88 -1.75
CA ILE A 145 -5.98 -2.45 -0.89
C ILE A 145 -5.48 -2.28 0.55
#